data_fb0ee7abda3d32ac21d682d857651d25
#
_entry.id   fb0ee7abda3d32ac21d682d857651d25
#
_cell.length_a   1.000
_cell.length_b   1.000
_cell.length_c   1.000
_cell.angle_alpha   90.00
_cell.angle_beta   90.00
_cell.angle_gamma   90.00
#
_symmetry.space_group_name_H-M   'P 1'
#
loop_
_entity.id
_entity.type
_entity.pdbx_description
1 polymer ?
#
loop_
_entity_poly.entity_id
_entity_poly.type
_entity_poly.pdbx_seq_one_letter_code
_entity_poly.pdbx_strand_id
1 'polypeptide(L)'
;LRLSAGTEERRGRESSGAPEGGQKRVNIFQRIFGRVKPPARGTSRAEIIGGGNAFSAWSGNAYSNDIFRSAVDAIARNAAKLKGSHIIKYRDHEQVTGDCKLNRLLQVEPNPYMSAFDMLYKLFTHYFLYNNAFAYIQKDERGQCVAVFPLNPVHAEFLSDTGGALYVRFIFSGGREVILPYADIVHLRRNFNGNDILGDPNDALSPALQLAHAQNEGIVSAIKTGASIRGILKRTQLANADILKEMRENFIQDYLNINNNGGIAVLDSAAEYIPIDNKPYAIDEKQMQAVKTKIYDYLGVSEAIVNSSYDENQWAAFYESVIEPLALQLSLEFTRKLFNDRERAFGNSILFESGRLQFTSNATKVNLIREIMPMGLLTVNQALEILNLPSVSGGDRRIQSLNYVDADKAEEYQLAKAKAPAALNGDTGAGADGKNGENGGTQA
;
A
#
# COMPACT_ATOMS: atom_id res chain seq x y z
N LEU A 1 20.44 43.50 58.57
CA LEU A 1 19.33 44.06 59.37
C LEU A 1 18.11 43.15 59.17
N ARG A 2 17.84 42.27 60.07
CA ARG A 2 16.82 42.05 61.12
C ARG A 2 15.51 42.78 60.84
N LEU A 3 14.29 42.13 60.80
CA LEU A 3 13.39 41.61 61.87
C LEU A 3 12.12 41.13 61.16
N SER A 4 11.60 39.98 61.40
CA SER A 4 10.74 39.40 62.42
C SER A 4 9.24 39.51 62.17
N ALA A 5 8.60 38.32 62.11
CA ALA A 5 7.35 37.89 62.72
C ALA A 5 6.01 38.58 62.47
N GLY A 6 5.02 37.77 62.21
CA GLY A 6 3.61 38.12 62.30
C GLY A 6 2.69 37.01 61.80
N THR A 7 2.37 36.07 62.70
CA THR A 7 1.24 35.14 62.66
C THR A 7 -0.08 35.90 62.69
N GLU A 8 -1.02 35.51 61.77
CA GLU A 8 -2.45 35.66 62.05
C GLU A 8 -3.28 34.58 61.38
N GLU A 9 -3.88 33.78 62.18
CA GLU A 9 -5.01 32.88 61.85
C GLU A 9 -6.20 33.69 61.34
N ARG A 10 -6.81 33.20 60.26
CA ARG A 10 -8.24 33.44 60.04
C ARG A 10 -8.91 32.21 59.46
N ARG A 11 -9.88 31.78 60.27
CA ARG A 11 -10.89 30.73 60.06
C ARG A 11 -11.68 30.85 58.75
N GLY A 12 -11.95 29.75 58.19
CA GLY A 12 -13.22 29.20 57.75
C GLY A 12 -14.06 30.00 56.77
N ARG A 13 -14.16 29.43 55.53
CA ARG A 13 -15.44 29.42 54.82
C ARG A 13 -15.49 28.13 53.96
N GLU A 14 -16.35 27.22 54.41
CA GLU A 14 -16.89 26.16 53.59
C GLU A 14 -17.60 26.78 52.40
N SER A 15 -17.23 26.39 51.18
CA SER A 15 -18.04 26.55 50.00
C SER A 15 -18.19 25.19 49.33
N SER A 16 -19.40 24.74 49.44
CA SER A 16 -20.16 23.71 48.75
C SER A 16 -19.53 23.19 47.45
N GLY A 17 -19.44 21.85 47.39
CA GLY A 17 -18.99 21.07 46.25
C GLY A 17 -19.83 21.30 45.00
N ALA A 18 -19.13 21.48 43.89
CA ALA A 18 -19.61 21.16 42.56
C ALA A 18 -19.10 19.77 42.18
N PRO A 19 -19.91 18.91 41.54
CA PRO A 19 -19.45 17.61 41.16
C PRO A 19 -18.50 17.76 39.96
N GLU A 20 -17.22 17.53 40.18
CA GLU A 20 -16.25 17.33 39.11
C GLU A 20 -16.57 16.00 38.38
N GLY A 21 -17.51 16.05 37.47
CA GLY A 21 -17.73 15.07 36.42
C GLY A 21 -16.67 15.21 35.33
N GLY A 22 -15.42 15.21 35.67
CA GLY A 22 -14.32 15.11 34.72
C GLY A 22 -14.31 13.73 34.10
N GLN A 23 -14.96 13.55 32.94
CA GLN A 23 -14.74 12.39 32.08
C GLN A 23 -13.23 12.29 31.82
N LYS A 24 -12.56 11.35 32.50
CA LYS A 24 -11.16 10.99 32.24
C LYS A 24 -11.09 10.66 30.75
N ARG A 25 -10.46 11.53 29.95
CA ARG A 25 -10.17 11.26 28.54
C ARG A 25 -9.30 10.02 28.47
N VAL A 26 -9.92 8.86 28.23
CA VAL A 26 -9.25 7.59 28.05
C VAL A 26 -8.38 7.72 26.81
N ASN A 27 -7.06 7.59 26.96
CA ASN A 27 -6.10 7.65 25.87
C ASN A 27 -6.41 6.51 24.87
N ILE A 28 -6.20 6.75 23.56
CA ILE A 28 -6.38 5.76 22.48
C ILE A 28 -5.66 4.46 22.80
N PHE A 29 -4.44 4.52 23.33
CA PHE A 29 -3.66 3.36 23.78
C PHE A 29 -4.41 2.54 24.84
N GLN A 30 -5.04 3.17 25.83
CA GLN A 30 -5.85 2.48 26.84
C GLN A 30 -7.13 1.87 26.26
N ARG A 31 -7.71 2.48 25.22
CA ARG A 31 -8.87 1.90 24.52
C ARG A 31 -8.52 0.65 23.75
N ILE A 32 -7.33 0.63 23.11
CA ILE A 32 -6.86 -0.52 22.34
C ILE A 32 -6.42 -1.66 23.24
N PHE A 33 -5.60 -1.37 24.26
CA PHE A 33 -4.91 -2.38 25.09
C PHE A 33 -5.45 -2.51 26.51
N GLY A 34 -6.38 -1.67 26.93
CA GLY A 34 -6.90 -1.67 28.31
C GLY A 34 -7.63 -2.94 28.74
N ARG A 35 -8.03 -3.81 27.80
CA ARG A 35 -8.64 -5.11 28.05
C ARG A 35 -7.65 -6.27 28.04
N VAL A 36 -6.40 -6.01 27.68
CA VAL A 36 -5.35 -7.03 27.65
C VAL A 36 -5.00 -7.38 29.09
N LYS A 37 -5.27 -8.63 29.48
CA LYS A 37 -4.80 -9.14 30.78
C LYS A 37 -3.30 -9.40 30.64
N PRO A 38 -2.44 -8.77 31.49
CA PRO A 38 -1.03 -9.13 31.49
C PRO A 38 -0.90 -10.62 31.81
N PRO A 39 0.11 -11.32 31.26
CA PRO A 39 0.39 -12.70 31.63
C PRO A 39 0.54 -12.79 33.17
N ALA A 40 -0.06 -13.82 33.76
CA ALA A 40 -0.02 -14.00 35.19
C ALA A 40 1.43 -13.90 35.70
N ARG A 41 1.68 -13.09 36.69
CA ARG A 41 2.98 -12.98 37.37
C ARG A 41 3.28 -14.28 38.14
N GLY A 42 3.59 -15.33 37.44
CA GLY A 42 3.96 -16.63 38.02
C GLY A 42 5.20 -17.13 37.32
N THR A 43 6.33 -17.11 37.97
CA THR A 43 7.53 -17.97 37.79
C THR A 43 7.92 -18.42 36.37
N SER A 44 7.41 -17.81 35.31
CA SER A 44 7.80 -18.08 33.96
C SER A 44 9.07 -17.34 33.63
N ARG A 45 10.13 -18.09 33.41
CA ARG A 45 11.36 -17.60 32.80
C ARG A 45 11.05 -17.27 31.35
N ALA A 46 10.80 -15.99 31.05
CA ALA A 46 10.64 -15.55 29.68
C ALA A 46 11.98 -15.74 28.97
N GLU A 47 12.00 -16.58 27.96
CA GLU A 47 13.15 -16.79 27.10
C GLU A 47 12.96 -15.98 25.81
N ILE A 48 13.99 -15.19 25.46
CA ILE A 48 13.99 -14.43 24.20
C ILE A 48 14.28 -15.43 23.08
N ILE A 49 13.30 -15.62 22.21
CA ILE A 49 13.43 -16.50 21.03
C ILE A 49 13.91 -15.64 19.84
N GLY A 50 14.99 -16.11 19.21
CA GLY A 50 15.58 -15.44 18.06
C GLY A 50 16.85 -14.67 18.45
N GLY A 51 17.93 -15.40 18.57
CA GLY A 51 19.33 -15.02 18.88
C GLY A 51 19.73 -13.56 18.68
N GLY A 52 19.27 -12.66 19.52
CA GLY A 52 19.77 -11.28 19.59
C GLY A 52 19.20 -10.28 18.58
N ASN A 53 18.38 -10.70 17.63
CA ASN A 53 17.80 -9.79 16.63
C ASN A 53 16.37 -9.41 17.00
N ALA A 54 16.24 -8.52 17.98
CA ALA A 54 14.98 -7.85 18.21
C ALA A 54 14.68 -6.94 16.99
N PHE A 55 13.41 -6.95 16.53
CA PHE A 55 12.98 -6.00 15.52
C PHE A 55 13.11 -4.59 16.06
N SER A 56 13.93 -3.78 15.39
CA SER A 56 13.96 -2.32 15.58
C SER A 56 13.45 -1.67 14.32
N ALA A 57 12.57 -0.70 14.46
CA ALA A 57 12.19 0.12 13.33
C ALA A 57 13.46 0.76 12.75
N TRP A 58 13.64 0.65 11.44
CA TRP A 58 14.83 1.16 10.78
C TRP A 58 15.04 2.65 11.09
N SER A 59 16.18 2.98 11.69
CA SER A 59 16.53 4.35 12.10
C SER A 59 17.03 5.22 10.94
N GLY A 60 17.40 4.60 9.82
CA GLY A 60 17.71 5.30 8.58
C GLY A 60 16.39 5.77 7.91
N ASN A 61 16.29 7.03 7.64
CA ASN A 61 15.09 7.74 7.19
C ASN A 61 14.65 7.35 5.74
N ALA A 62 14.48 6.03 5.46
CA ALA A 62 14.12 5.54 4.12
C ALA A 62 12.84 6.16 3.60
N TYR A 63 11.84 6.30 4.47
CA TYR A 63 10.56 6.88 4.10
C TYR A 63 10.62 8.39 3.83
N SER A 64 11.73 9.07 4.17
CA SER A 64 11.98 10.45 3.77
C SER A 64 12.62 10.57 2.38
N ASN A 65 13.14 9.46 1.84
CA ASN A 65 13.61 9.42 0.46
C ASN A 65 12.37 9.38 -0.47
N ASP A 66 12.30 10.31 -1.40
CA ASP A 66 11.18 10.52 -2.32
C ASP A 66 10.97 9.34 -3.29
N ILE A 67 12.07 8.74 -3.79
CA ILE A 67 12.03 7.60 -4.72
C ILE A 67 11.47 6.37 -4.00
N PHE A 68 11.97 6.09 -2.81
CA PHE A 68 11.51 4.96 -2.01
C PHE A 68 10.04 5.14 -1.59
N ARG A 69 9.70 6.33 -1.09
CA ARG A 69 8.35 6.64 -0.64
C ARG A 69 7.33 6.53 -1.75
N SER A 70 7.62 7.06 -2.96
CA SER A 70 6.70 6.98 -4.10
C SER A 70 6.48 5.54 -4.56
N ALA A 71 7.52 4.70 -4.54
CA ALA A 71 7.41 3.28 -4.87
C ALA A 71 6.56 2.52 -3.84
N VAL A 72 6.83 2.72 -2.54
CA VAL A 72 6.04 2.10 -1.46
C VAL A 72 4.59 2.58 -1.48
N ASP A 73 4.34 3.87 -1.73
CA ASP A 73 2.99 4.41 -1.87
C ASP A 73 2.25 3.76 -3.04
N ALA A 74 2.89 3.62 -4.20
CA ALA A 74 2.28 2.97 -5.36
C ALA A 74 1.86 1.53 -5.07
N ILE A 75 2.71 0.75 -4.38
CA ILE A 75 2.39 -0.62 -4.00
C ILE A 75 1.29 -0.64 -2.92
N ALA A 76 1.46 0.11 -1.84
CA ALA A 76 0.53 0.12 -0.71
C ALA A 76 -0.87 0.59 -1.10
N ARG A 77 -0.97 1.63 -1.94
CA ARG A 77 -2.23 2.15 -2.47
C ARG A 77 -2.98 1.11 -3.32
N ASN A 78 -2.27 0.32 -4.11
CA ASN A 78 -2.89 -0.72 -4.93
C ASN A 78 -3.21 -1.97 -4.11
N ALA A 79 -2.37 -2.38 -3.17
CA ALA A 79 -2.63 -3.49 -2.27
C ALA A 79 -3.78 -3.19 -1.28
N ALA A 80 -3.96 -1.93 -0.88
CA ALA A 80 -5.05 -1.51 0.00
C ALA A 80 -6.46 -1.64 -0.63
N LYS A 81 -6.55 -1.87 -1.94
CA LYS A 81 -7.81 -2.16 -2.64
C LYS A 81 -8.30 -3.60 -2.43
N LEU A 82 -7.49 -4.46 -1.82
CA LEU A 82 -7.88 -5.82 -1.47
C LEU A 82 -9.06 -5.81 -0.51
N LYS A 83 -10.03 -6.69 -0.75
CA LYS A 83 -11.21 -6.87 0.11
C LYS A 83 -11.13 -8.23 0.79
N GLY A 84 -11.14 -8.21 2.12
CA GLY A 84 -11.16 -9.43 2.92
C GLY A 84 -12.57 -9.98 3.04
N SER A 85 -12.74 -11.27 2.78
CA SER A 85 -14.03 -11.95 2.91
C SER A 85 -13.89 -13.23 3.71
N HIS A 86 -14.81 -13.47 4.63
CA HIS A 86 -14.95 -14.76 5.29
C HIS A 86 -15.71 -15.70 4.36
N ILE A 87 -15.10 -16.81 4.01
CA ILE A 87 -15.66 -17.85 3.16
C ILE A 87 -15.64 -19.20 3.89
N ILE A 88 -16.64 -20.03 3.60
CA ILE A 88 -16.72 -21.41 4.07
C ILE A 88 -16.69 -22.31 2.84
N LYS A 89 -15.68 -23.16 2.72
CA LYS A 89 -15.54 -24.13 1.63
C LYS A 89 -16.01 -25.49 2.11
N TYR A 90 -17.07 -26.01 1.51
CA TYR A 90 -17.57 -27.35 1.76
C TYR A 90 -16.83 -28.40 0.91
N ARG A 91 -16.94 -29.68 1.29
CA ARG A 91 -16.27 -30.79 0.59
C ARG A 91 -16.71 -30.92 -0.87
N ASP A 92 -17.91 -30.49 -1.20
CA ASP A 92 -18.50 -30.54 -2.54
C ASP A 92 -18.14 -29.33 -3.41
N HIS A 93 -17.04 -28.65 -3.09
CA HIS A 93 -16.55 -27.43 -3.77
C HIS A 93 -17.49 -26.22 -3.71
N GLU A 94 -18.59 -26.32 -2.98
CA GLU A 94 -19.46 -25.17 -2.75
C GLU A 94 -18.76 -24.16 -1.81
N GLN A 95 -18.75 -22.91 -2.23
CA GLN A 95 -18.22 -21.81 -1.44
C GLN A 95 -19.36 -20.89 -1.04
N VAL A 96 -19.52 -20.68 0.26
CA VAL A 96 -20.56 -19.82 0.82
C VAL A 96 -19.92 -18.66 1.58
N THR A 97 -20.58 -17.51 1.52
CA THR A 97 -20.19 -16.34 2.32
C THR A 97 -20.42 -16.65 3.81
N GLY A 98 -19.41 -16.40 4.61
CA GLY A 98 -19.43 -16.63 6.05
C GLY A 98 -20.02 -15.46 6.85
N ASP A 99 -19.46 -15.16 8.03
CA ASP A 99 -19.98 -14.17 8.96
C ASP A 99 -19.99 -12.73 8.38
N CYS A 100 -21.18 -12.15 8.28
CA CYS A 100 -21.39 -10.78 7.80
C CYS A 100 -20.70 -9.73 8.68
N LYS A 101 -20.55 -9.94 9.98
CA LYS A 101 -19.87 -9.02 10.89
C LYS A 101 -18.37 -8.98 10.59
N LEU A 102 -17.78 -10.16 10.39
CA LEU A 102 -16.38 -10.29 10.04
C LEU A 102 -16.09 -9.68 8.67
N ASN A 103 -17.00 -9.90 7.69
CA ASN A 103 -16.89 -9.27 6.37
C ASN A 103 -16.95 -7.74 6.46
N ARG A 104 -17.89 -7.18 7.23
CA ARG A 104 -17.96 -5.74 7.46
C ARG A 104 -16.68 -5.19 8.08
N LEU A 105 -16.10 -5.90 9.06
CA LEU A 105 -14.86 -5.52 9.73
C LEU A 105 -13.69 -5.53 8.75
N LEU A 106 -13.58 -6.52 7.88
CA LEU A 106 -12.45 -6.64 6.94
C LEU A 106 -12.61 -5.78 5.69
N GLN A 107 -13.83 -5.37 5.31
CA GLN A 107 -14.10 -4.63 4.07
C GLN A 107 -14.37 -3.14 4.28
N VAL A 108 -14.91 -2.76 5.45
CA VAL A 108 -15.39 -1.39 5.67
C VAL A 108 -14.67 -0.74 6.84
N GLU A 109 -14.85 -1.28 8.05
CA GLU A 109 -14.48 -0.63 9.30
C GLU A 109 -13.76 -1.60 10.24
N PRO A 110 -12.45 -1.79 10.10
CA PRO A 110 -11.66 -2.68 10.95
C PRO A 110 -11.58 -2.21 12.39
N ASN A 111 -11.71 -0.92 12.64
CA ASN A 111 -11.72 -0.30 13.96
C ASN A 111 -12.30 1.13 13.87
N PRO A 112 -12.66 1.77 15.03
CA PRO A 112 -13.31 3.07 15.03
C PRO A 112 -12.49 4.26 14.51
N TYR A 113 -11.22 4.06 14.12
CA TYR A 113 -10.30 5.15 13.78
C TYR A 113 -9.92 5.18 12.30
N MET A 114 -10.18 4.12 11.56
CA MET A 114 -9.73 4.00 10.17
C MET A 114 -10.62 3.07 9.36
N SER A 115 -10.65 3.28 8.05
CA SER A 115 -11.28 2.39 7.08
C SER A 115 -10.43 1.14 6.84
N ALA A 116 -11.00 0.11 6.19
CA ALA A 116 -10.26 -1.07 5.77
C ALA A 116 -9.12 -0.71 4.81
N PHE A 117 -9.34 0.28 3.92
CA PHE A 117 -8.31 0.79 3.03
C PHE A 117 -7.12 1.38 3.82
N ASP A 118 -7.38 2.25 4.81
CA ASP A 118 -6.33 2.87 5.61
C ASP A 118 -5.53 1.85 6.42
N MET A 119 -6.23 0.83 6.96
CA MET A 119 -5.59 -0.26 7.69
C MET A 119 -4.61 -1.03 6.79
N LEU A 120 -5.07 -1.46 5.61
CA LEU A 120 -4.26 -2.21 4.67
C LEU A 120 -3.11 -1.36 4.12
N TYR A 121 -3.38 -0.10 3.76
CA TYR A 121 -2.35 0.84 3.32
C TYR A 121 -1.22 0.98 4.34
N LYS A 122 -1.57 1.16 5.61
CA LYS A 122 -0.60 1.26 6.71
C LYS A 122 0.17 -0.05 6.91
N LEU A 123 -0.51 -1.20 6.88
CA LEU A 123 0.11 -2.52 7.00
C LEU A 123 1.12 -2.76 5.88
N PHE A 124 0.75 -2.51 4.63
CA PHE A 124 1.65 -2.70 3.51
C PHE A 124 2.79 -1.69 3.47
N THR A 125 2.54 -0.45 3.90
CA THR A 125 3.63 0.53 4.09
C THR A 125 4.66 0.00 5.09
N HIS A 126 4.23 -0.52 6.24
CA HIS A 126 5.14 -1.10 7.22
C HIS A 126 5.84 -2.37 6.71
N TYR A 127 5.13 -3.18 5.91
CA TYR A 127 5.67 -4.39 5.31
C TYR A 127 6.89 -4.10 4.42
N PHE A 128 6.82 -3.07 3.58
CA PHE A 128 7.94 -2.68 2.72
C PHE A 128 9.00 -1.85 3.43
N LEU A 129 8.60 -1.08 4.44
CA LEU A 129 9.51 -0.21 5.18
C LEU A 129 10.37 -1.00 6.18
N TYR A 130 9.78 -1.95 6.87
CA TYR A 130 10.41 -2.68 7.97
C TYR A 130 10.59 -4.17 7.71
N ASN A 131 10.12 -4.69 6.56
CA ASN A 131 10.01 -6.12 6.25
C ASN A 131 9.20 -6.94 7.27
N ASN A 132 8.55 -6.26 8.19
CA ASN A 132 7.66 -6.80 9.22
C ASN A 132 6.49 -5.83 9.42
N ALA A 133 5.27 -6.34 9.34
CA ALA A 133 4.08 -5.57 9.65
C ALA A 133 3.22 -6.31 10.64
N PHE A 134 2.74 -5.60 11.66
CA PHE A 134 1.97 -6.18 12.74
C PHE A 134 0.58 -5.55 12.82
N ALA A 135 -0.43 -6.39 13.05
CA ALA A 135 -1.75 -5.91 13.45
C ALA A 135 -2.26 -6.71 14.64
N TYR A 136 -2.88 -6.04 15.58
CA TYR A 136 -3.50 -6.64 16.75
C TYR A 136 -4.97 -6.93 16.48
N ILE A 137 -5.38 -8.18 16.69
CA ILE A 137 -6.77 -8.62 16.64
C ILE A 137 -7.34 -8.48 18.05
N GLN A 138 -8.22 -7.52 18.24
CA GLN A 138 -8.95 -7.39 19.49
C GLN A 138 -10.12 -8.37 19.49
N LYS A 139 -10.15 -9.26 20.49
CA LYS A 139 -11.21 -10.24 20.69
C LYS A 139 -12.09 -9.87 21.87
N ASP A 140 -13.36 -10.24 21.82
CA ASP A 140 -14.28 -10.15 22.93
C ASP A 140 -14.08 -11.31 23.93
N GLU A 141 -14.90 -11.35 24.98
CA GLU A 141 -14.87 -12.42 26.00
C GLU A 141 -15.23 -13.81 25.43
N ARG A 142 -15.87 -13.87 24.26
CA ARG A 142 -16.21 -15.09 23.54
C ARG A 142 -15.17 -15.52 22.52
N GLY A 143 -14.06 -14.74 22.41
CA GLY A 143 -13.02 -14.99 21.44
C GLY A 143 -13.31 -14.48 20.02
N GLN A 144 -14.43 -13.76 19.82
CA GLN A 144 -14.78 -13.22 18.50
C GLN A 144 -14.01 -11.95 18.22
N CYS A 145 -13.57 -11.79 16.98
CA CYS A 145 -12.88 -10.57 16.51
C CYS A 145 -13.84 -9.37 16.54
N VAL A 146 -13.44 -8.32 17.25
CA VAL A 146 -14.22 -7.08 17.38
C VAL A 146 -13.57 -5.94 16.62
N ALA A 147 -12.23 -5.92 16.56
CA ALA A 147 -11.48 -4.90 15.86
C ALA A 147 -10.07 -5.39 15.47
N VAL A 148 -9.49 -4.77 14.44
CA VAL A 148 -8.11 -4.99 14.00
C VAL A 148 -7.38 -3.67 13.97
N PHE A 149 -6.23 -3.58 14.66
CA PHE A 149 -5.41 -2.37 14.76
C PHE A 149 -4.02 -2.59 14.18
N PRO A 150 -3.62 -1.90 13.11
CA PRO A 150 -2.25 -1.95 12.65
C PRO A 150 -1.32 -1.28 13.67
N LEU A 151 -0.29 -1.99 14.08
CA LEU A 151 0.67 -1.56 15.08
C LEU A 151 1.89 -0.92 14.41
N ASN A 152 2.44 0.11 15.06
CA ASN A 152 3.71 0.73 14.66
C ASN A 152 4.67 0.77 15.85
N PRO A 153 5.22 -0.38 16.26
CA PRO A 153 6.20 -0.43 17.35
C PRO A 153 7.57 0.07 16.86
N VAL A 154 8.32 0.66 17.78
CA VAL A 154 9.74 0.95 17.56
C VAL A 154 10.57 -0.31 17.70
N HIS A 155 10.13 -1.22 18.59
CA HIS A 155 10.83 -2.46 18.89
C HIS A 155 9.82 -3.57 19.19
N ALA A 156 10.12 -4.79 18.75
CA ALA A 156 9.31 -5.98 19.03
C ALA A 156 10.23 -7.15 19.40
N GLU A 157 9.93 -7.76 20.55
CA GLU A 157 10.64 -8.92 21.06
C GLU A 157 9.69 -10.10 21.20
N PHE A 158 10.15 -11.28 20.83
CA PHE A 158 9.38 -12.51 20.99
C PHE A 158 9.78 -13.21 22.28
N LEU A 159 8.80 -13.55 23.06
CA LEU A 159 8.94 -14.20 24.37
C LEU A 159 8.19 -15.53 24.35
N SER A 160 8.78 -16.56 24.93
CA SER A 160 8.10 -17.83 25.21
C SER A 160 7.87 -17.97 26.71
N ASP A 161 6.71 -18.45 27.10
CA ASP A 161 6.53 -18.89 28.49
C ASP A 161 7.01 -20.34 28.67
N THR A 162 6.99 -20.82 29.90
CA THR A 162 7.38 -22.20 30.25
C THR A 162 6.45 -23.26 29.66
N GLY A 163 5.25 -22.89 29.22
CA GLY A 163 4.30 -23.75 28.52
C GLY A 163 4.45 -23.77 27.01
N GLY A 164 5.44 -23.01 26.46
CA GLY A 164 5.67 -22.90 25.02
C GLY A 164 4.73 -21.91 24.30
N ALA A 165 3.89 -21.16 25.02
CA ALA A 165 3.07 -20.13 24.41
C ALA A 165 3.92 -18.91 24.05
N LEU A 166 3.71 -18.42 22.81
CA LEU A 166 4.43 -17.27 22.26
C LEU A 166 3.71 -15.96 22.57
N TYR A 167 4.48 -15.00 23.04
CA TYR A 167 4.07 -13.61 23.28
C TYR A 167 4.98 -12.65 22.52
N VAL A 168 4.48 -11.46 22.25
CA VAL A 168 5.27 -10.38 21.65
C VAL A 168 5.22 -9.18 22.56
N ARG A 169 6.40 -8.69 22.93
CA ARG A 169 6.58 -7.43 23.66
C ARG A 169 6.82 -6.32 22.65
N PHE A 170 5.88 -5.41 22.55
CA PHE A 170 5.98 -4.23 21.69
C PHE A 170 6.34 -3.01 22.51
N ILE A 171 7.34 -2.27 22.05
CA ILE A 171 7.72 -0.96 22.59
C ILE A 171 7.35 0.10 21.55
N PHE A 172 6.53 1.05 21.95
CA PHE A 172 6.07 2.15 21.10
C PHE A 172 6.85 3.43 21.37
N SER A 173 6.75 4.39 20.44
CA SER A 173 7.30 5.73 20.64
C SER A 173 6.79 6.32 21.97
N GLY A 174 7.70 6.93 22.74
CA GLY A 174 7.40 7.43 24.09
C GLY A 174 7.51 6.38 25.19
N GLY A 175 8.18 5.23 24.96
CA GLY A 175 8.52 4.23 25.98
C GLY A 175 7.34 3.41 26.49
N ARG A 176 6.21 3.43 25.81
CA ARG A 176 5.05 2.59 26.16
C ARG A 176 5.29 1.16 25.74
N GLU A 177 5.02 0.24 26.64
CA GLU A 177 5.23 -1.19 26.45
C GLU A 177 3.92 -1.97 26.58
N VAL A 178 3.73 -2.98 25.73
CA VAL A 178 2.61 -3.91 25.79
C VAL A 178 3.09 -5.31 25.42
N ILE A 179 2.67 -6.32 26.19
CA ILE A 179 2.91 -7.72 25.90
C ILE A 179 1.59 -8.33 25.44
N LEU A 180 1.59 -8.90 24.25
CA LEU A 180 0.40 -9.48 23.60
C LEU A 180 0.66 -10.95 23.26
N PRO A 181 -0.37 -11.83 23.34
CA PRO A 181 -0.27 -13.19 22.80
C PRO A 181 0.00 -13.14 21.30
N TYR A 182 0.98 -13.89 20.82
CA TYR A 182 1.27 -13.95 19.38
C TYR A 182 0.10 -14.51 18.56
N ALA A 183 -0.77 -15.32 19.20
CA ALA A 183 -2.00 -15.80 18.59
C ALA A 183 -2.98 -14.68 18.16
N ASP A 184 -2.89 -13.50 18.79
CA ASP A 184 -3.75 -12.35 18.48
C ASP A 184 -3.04 -11.30 17.61
N ILE A 185 -1.86 -11.63 17.08
CA ILE A 185 -1.07 -10.74 16.21
C ILE A 185 -1.03 -11.30 14.81
N VAL A 186 -1.56 -10.54 13.85
CA VAL A 186 -1.28 -10.73 12.42
C VAL A 186 0.13 -10.23 12.16
N HIS A 187 0.98 -11.09 11.61
CA HIS A 187 2.37 -10.76 11.34
C HIS A 187 2.73 -11.09 9.90
N LEU A 188 2.87 -10.07 9.08
CA LEU A 188 3.30 -10.17 7.69
C LEU A 188 4.81 -9.96 7.61
N ARG A 189 5.49 -10.80 6.83
CA ARG A 189 6.95 -10.83 6.74
C ARG A 189 7.42 -10.78 5.29
N ARG A 190 8.43 -9.99 5.05
CA ARG A 190 9.16 -9.92 3.78
C ARG A 190 10.61 -10.33 4.01
N ASN A 191 11.28 -10.86 3.01
CA ASN A 191 12.69 -11.31 3.10
C ASN A 191 12.91 -12.25 4.30
N PHE A 192 12.02 -13.24 4.46
CA PHE A 192 12.05 -14.17 5.58
C PHE A 192 13.06 -15.28 5.32
N ASN A 193 14.29 -15.14 5.83
CA ASN A 193 15.37 -16.09 5.60
C ASN A 193 16.30 -16.25 6.80
N GLY A 194 16.86 -15.18 7.33
CA GLY A 194 17.91 -15.24 8.36
C GLY A 194 17.40 -15.44 9.79
N ASN A 195 16.10 -15.26 10.02
CA ASN A 195 15.48 -15.40 11.35
C ASN A 195 14.25 -16.31 11.26
N ASP A 196 13.98 -17.10 12.30
CA ASP A 196 12.85 -18.06 12.32
C ASP A 196 11.49 -17.39 12.48
N ILE A 197 11.44 -16.12 12.91
CA ILE A 197 10.18 -15.40 13.20
C ILE A 197 10.08 -14.09 12.44
N LEU A 198 11.15 -13.31 12.35
CA LEU A 198 11.18 -11.97 11.76
C LEU A 198 11.70 -12.00 10.32
N GLY A 199 11.16 -11.14 9.48
CA GLY A 199 11.77 -10.83 8.18
C GLY A 199 13.08 -10.05 8.37
N ASP A 200 14.03 -10.28 7.48
CA ASP A 200 15.35 -9.65 7.52
C ASP A 200 15.27 -8.13 7.28
N PRO A 201 16.19 -7.34 7.85
CA PRO A 201 16.20 -5.89 7.65
C PRO A 201 16.51 -5.48 6.21
N ASN A 202 16.19 -4.23 5.85
CA ASN A 202 16.42 -3.66 4.51
C ASN A 202 17.87 -3.20 4.28
N ASP A 203 18.86 -3.85 4.89
CA ASP A 203 20.28 -3.42 4.81
C ASP A 203 20.81 -3.43 3.38
N ALA A 204 20.34 -4.36 2.54
CA ALA A 204 20.71 -4.43 1.14
C ALA A 204 20.29 -3.19 0.32
N LEU A 205 19.27 -2.47 0.76
CA LEU A 205 18.80 -1.24 0.11
C LEU A 205 19.55 0.01 0.59
N SER A 206 20.16 -0.05 1.77
CA SER A 206 20.83 1.10 2.40
C SER A 206 21.85 1.81 1.49
N PRO A 207 22.75 1.12 0.75
CA PRO A 207 23.71 1.79 -0.13
C PRO A 207 23.04 2.57 -1.27
N ALA A 208 21.92 2.05 -1.82
CA ALA A 208 21.19 2.71 -2.90
C ALA A 208 20.51 3.99 -2.40
N LEU A 209 19.92 3.95 -1.19
CA LEU A 209 19.31 5.12 -0.57
C LEU A 209 20.34 6.19 -0.17
N GLN A 210 21.51 5.78 0.34
CA GLN A 210 22.62 6.70 0.63
C GLN A 210 23.12 7.38 -0.65
N LEU A 211 23.24 6.64 -1.75
CA LEU A 211 23.63 7.19 -3.02
C LEU A 211 22.60 8.19 -3.56
N ALA A 212 21.31 7.86 -3.50
CA ALA A 212 20.23 8.78 -3.88
C ALA A 212 20.27 10.09 -3.06
N HIS A 213 20.49 9.97 -1.74
CA HIS A 213 20.62 11.13 -0.86
C HIS A 213 21.84 11.99 -1.23
N ALA A 214 23.00 11.36 -1.41
CA ALA A 214 24.23 12.07 -1.81
C ALA A 214 24.09 12.76 -3.17
N GLN A 215 23.38 12.15 -4.13
CA GLN A 215 23.08 12.78 -5.42
C GLN A 215 22.21 14.03 -5.24
N ASN A 216 21.16 13.97 -4.44
CA ASN A 216 20.29 15.11 -4.15
C ASN A 216 21.08 16.24 -3.45
N GLU A 217 21.92 15.92 -2.46
CA GLU A 217 22.79 16.92 -1.80
C GLU A 217 23.81 17.50 -2.78
N GLY A 218 24.37 16.69 -3.67
CA GLY A 218 25.27 17.13 -4.73
C GLY A 218 24.62 18.16 -5.67
N ILE A 219 23.38 17.91 -6.09
CA ILE A 219 22.58 18.84 -6.91
C ILE A 219 22.36 20.16 -6.16
N VAL A 220 21.91 20.09 -4.92
CA VAL A 220 21.66 21.29 -4.09
C VAL A 220 22.96 22.08 -3.90
N SER A 221 24.07 21.39 -3.63
CA SER A 221 25.40 22.02 -3.49
C SER A 221 25.88 22.67 -4.81
N ALA A 222 25.68 21.96 -5.94
CA ALA A 222 26.04 22.49 -7.25
C ALA A 222 25.27 23.76 -7.60
N ILE A 223 23.95 23.79 -7.31
CA ILE A 223 23.09 24.95 -7.50
C ILE A 223 23.58 26.12 -6.62
N LYS A 224 23.85 25.87 -5.33
CA LYS A 224 24.33 26.88 -4.38
C LYS A 224 25.69 27.40 -4.78
N THR A 225 26.65 26.56 -5.18
CA THR A 225 28.00 26.91 -5.57
C THR A 225 27.99 27.61 -6.92
N GLY A 226 27.18 27.14 -7.88
CA GLY A 226 27.03 27.81 -9.19
C GLY A 226 26.49 29.23 -9.08
N ALA A 227 25.71 29.50 -8.02
CA ALA A 227 25.21 30.84 -7.72
C ALA A 227 26.22 31.74 -6.98
N SER A 228 27.25 31.16 -6.32
CA SER A 228 28.07 31.91 -5.34
C SER A 228 29.49 32.26 -5.79
N ILE A 229 30.12 31.52 -6.70
CA ILE A 229 31.48 31.82 -7.15
C ILE A 229 31.50 32.07 -8.66
N ARG A 230 31.50 33.35 -9.06
CA ARG A 230 31.48 33.75 -10.47
C ARG A 230 32.85 34.07 -11.05
N GLY A 231 33.89 34.26 -10.20
CA GLY A 231 35.20 34.59 -10.66
C GLY A 231 36.19 34.87 -9.53
N ILE A 232 37.44 35.11 -9.91
CA ILE A 232 38.51 35.55 -9.02
C ILE A 232 38.81 37.02 -9.32
N LEU A 233 38.76 37.86 -8.28
CA LEU A 233 39.18 39.22 -8.37
C LEU A 233 40.69 39.28 -8.01
N LYS A 234 41.54 39.39 -9.01
CA LYS A 234 42.98 39.43 -8.86
C LYS A 234 43.45 40.88 -8.78
N ARG A 235 44.28 41.21 -7.82
CA ARG A 235 44.90 42.51 -7.71
C ARG A 235 46.38 42.47 -8.15
N THR A 236 46.81 43.49 -8.89
CA THR A 236 48.15 43.57 -9.44
C THR A 236 49.16 44.11 -8.42
N GLN A 237 48.71 44.79 -7.36
CA GLN A 237 49.50 45.31 -6.28
C GLN A 237 49.33 44.59 -4.97
N LEU A 238 50.40 44.48 -4.17
CA LEU A 238 50.37 43.91 -2.83
C LEU A 238 49.44 44.71 -1.94
N ALA A 239 48.48 44.00 -1.30
CA ALA A 239 47.52 44.60 -0.40
C ALA A 239 47.40 43.80 0.92
N ASN A 240 47.11 44.49 2.01
CA ASN A 240 46.78 43.84 3.28
C ASN A 240 45.49 43.06 3.21
N ALA A 241 45.32 42.08 4.11
CA ALA A 241 44.16 41.24 4.19
C ALA A 241 42.85 42.03 4.37
N ASP A 242 42.88 43.15 5.09
CA ASP A 242 41.73 44.02 5.32
C ASP A 242 41.24 44.70 4.04
N ILE A 243 42.19 45.19 3.23
CA ILE A 243 41.89 45.82 1.93
C ILE A 243 41.29 44.80 0.95
N LEU A 244 41.80 43.56 0.98
CA LEU A 244 41.26 42.47 0.13
C LEU A 244 39.84 42.08 0.56
N LYS A 245 39.57 42.14 1.84
CA LYS A 245 38.25 41.85 2.39
C LYS A 245 37.22 42.93 2.02
N GLU A 246 37.61 44.20 2.21
CA GLU A 246 36.78 45.37 1.85
C GLU A 246 36.50 45.38 0.35
N MET A 247 37.47 45.12 -0.49
CA MET A 247 37.34 45.07 -1.94
C MET A 247 36.38 43.91 -2.37
N ARG A 248 36.47 42.76 -1.71
CA ARG A 248 35.58 41.65 -1.96
C ARG A 248 34.15 42.01 -1.58
N GLU A 249 33.95 42.64 -0.41
CA GLU A 249 32.61 43.01 0.09
C GLU A 249 31.97 44.06 -0.82
N ASN A 250 32.73 45.09 -1.23
CA ASN A 250 32.25 46.11 -2.17
C ASN A 250 31.91 45.49 -3.54
N PHE A 251 32.76 44.60 -4.07
CA PHE A 251 32.50 43.93 -5.34
C PHE A 251 31.23 43.06 -5.29
N ILE A 252 30.98 42.34 -4.17
CA ILE A 252 29.79 41.55 -3.99
C ILE A 252 28.54 42.46 -3.90
N GLN A 253 28.60 43.55 -3.16
CA GLN A 253 27.47 44.47 -3.02
C GLN A 253 27.15 45.19 -4.33
N ASP A 254 28.18 45.65 -5.04
CA ASP A 254 28.00 46.49 -6.23
C ASP A 254 27.68 45.70 -7.50
N TYR A 255 28.18 44.46 -7.64
CA TYR A 255 28.13 43.72 -8.91
C TYR A 255 27.49 42.33 -8.85
N LEU A 256 27.46 41.69 -7.69
CA LEU A 256 26.93 40.33 -7.58
C LEU A 256 25.56 40.29 -6.88
N ASN A 257 25.04 41.41 -6.41
CA ASN A 257 23.73 41.47 -5.79
C ASN A 257 22.62 41.33 -6.86
N ILE A 258 21.68 40.41 -6.63
CA ILE A 258 20.57 40.13 -7.54
C ILE A 258 19.71 41.37 -7.84
N ASN A 259 19.74 42.37 -6.96
CA ASN A 259 18.97 43.62 -7.13
C ASN A 259 19.67 44.65 -8.01
N ASN A 260 20.91 44.40 -8.48
CA ASN A 260 21.65 45.33 -9.30
C ASN A 260 21.44 45.05 -10.80
N ASN A 261 20.51 45.78 -11.40
CA ASN A 261 20.07 45.61 -12.79
C ASN A 261 21.02 46.18 -13.85
N GLY A 262 22.20 46.66 -13.44
CA GLY A 262 23.06 47.44 -14.33
C GLY A 262 23.90 46.62 -15.33
N GLY A 263 24.17 45.34 -15.08
CA GLY A 263 24.90 44.45 -16.03
C GLY A 263 26.32 44.80 -16.42
N ILE A 264 26.84 45.95 -15.99
CA ILE A 264 28.18 46.45 -16.34
C ILE A 264 29.00 46.64 -15.06
N ALA A 265 30.14 45.97 -14.97
CA ALA A 265 31.14 46.16 -13.91
C ALA A 265 32.24 47.09 -14.43
N VAL A 266 32.56 48.13 -13.69
CA VAL A 266 33.72 48.99 -13.95
C VAL A 266 34.81 48.63 -12.94
N LEU A 267 35.95 48.15 -13.42
CA LEU A 267 37.11 47.81 -12.61
C LEU A 267 38.22 48.82 -12.84
N ASP A 268 38.89 49.18 -11.76
CA ASP A 268 40.12 49.99 -11.85
C ASP A 268 41.27 49.13 -12.40
N SER A 269 42.27 49.79 -13.00
CA SER A 269 43.48 49.16 -13.55
C SER A 269 44.30 48.33 -12.55
N ALA A 270 44.01 48.47 -11.26
CA ALA A 270 44.59 47.70 -10.18
C ALA A 270 43.93 46.32 -9.94
N ALA A 271 42.78 46.03 -10.55
CA ALA A 271 42.01 44.79 -10.34
C ALA A 271 41.63 44.13 -11.67
N GLU A 272 41.85 42.83 -11.76
CA GLU A 272 41.48 41.98 -12.90
C GLU A 272 40.45 40.97 -12.44
N TYR A 273 39.29 40.93 -13.11
CA TYR A 273 38.29 39.91 -12.88
C TYR A 273 38.49 38.76 -13.85
N ILE A 274 38.82 37.60 -13.31
CA ILE A 274 38.97 36.36 -14.08
C ILE A 274 37.71 35.54 -13.84
N PRO A 275 36.81 35.43 -14.83
CA PRO A 275 35.65 34.57 -14.70
C PRO A 275 36.10 33.12 -14.56
N ILE A 276 35.59 32.41 -13.56
CA ILE A 276 35.74 30.97 -13.46
C ILE A 276 34.55 30.35 -14.19
N ASP A 277 34.86 29.60 -15.23
CA ASP A 277 33.86 28.77 -15.91
C ASP A 277 33.49 27.59 -14.99
N ASN A 278 32.70 27.92 -14.00
CA ASN A 278 32.15 26.94 -13.07
C ASN A 278 31.07 26.18 -13.81
N LYS A 279 31.45 25.15 -14.56
CA LYS A 279 30.50 24.18 -15.06
C LYS A 279 29.87 23.52 -13.82
N PRO A 280 28.59 23.78 -13.54
CA PRO A 280 27.94 23.10 -12.41
C PRO A 280 28.17 21.62 -12.61
N TYR A 281 28.57 20.92 -11.56
CA TYR A 281 28.66 19.46 -11.57
C TYR A 281 27.29 18.93 -11.94
N ALA A 282 27.09 18.61 -13.20
CA ALA A 282 25.89 17.97 -13.68
C ALA A 282 26.01 16.50 -13.33
N ILE A 283 25.18 16.06 -12.39
CA ILE A 283 25.01 14.62 -12.15
C ILE A 283 24.48 14.01 -13.43
N ASP A 284 25.13 12.95 -13.89
CA ASP A 284 24.70 12.23 -15.09
C ASP A 284 23.29 11.68 -14.86
N GLU A 285 22.33 12.08 -15.72
CA GLU A 285 20.95 11.63 -15.69
C GLU A 285 20.85 10.10 -15.69
N LYS A 286 21.75 9.42 -16.42
CA LYS A 286 21.82 7.96 -16.45
C LYS A 286 22.15 7.35 -15.09
N GLN A 287 23.02 8.02 -14.31
CA GLN A 287 23.34 7.56 -12.94
C GLN A 287 22.14 7.74 -12.00
N MET A 288 21.45 8.87 -12.11
CA MET A 288 20.21 9.08 -11.32
C MET A 288 19.16 8.04 -11.67
N GLN A 289 18.95 7.78 -12.95
CA GLN A 289 17.99 6.77 -13.40
C GLN A 289 18.38 5.37 -12.95
N ALA A 290 19.68 5.02 -12.99
CA ALA A 290 20.15 3.71 -12.51
C ALA A 290 19.90 3.51 -11.02
N VAL A 291 20.09 4.54 -10.17
CA VAL A 291 19.79 4.46 -8.74
C VAL A 291 18.29 4.32 -8.50
N LYS A 292 17.48 5.08 -9.22
CA LYS A 292 16.01 4.99 -9.17
C LYS A 292 15.52 3.60 -9.55
N THR A 293 16.01 3.06 -10.67
CA THR A 293 15.67 1.73 -11.14
C THR A 293 16.06 0.67 -10.11
N LYS A 294 17.26 0.75 -9.53
CA LYS A 294 17.71 -0.19 -8.50
C LYS A 294 16.78 -0.21 -7.26
N ILE A 295 16.27 0.94 -6.85
CA ILE A 295 15.33 1.03 -5.72
C ILE A 295 13.99 0.41 -6.13
N TYR A 296 13.49 0.68 -7.33
CA TYR A 296 12.24 0.12 -7.83
C TYR A 296 12.32 -1.39 -8.01
N ASP A 297 13.40 -1.91 -8.58
CA ASP A 297 13.65 -3.35 -8.75
C ASP A 297 13.68 -4.08 -7.40
N TYR A 298 14.34 -3.47 -6.39
CA TYR A 298 14.35 -4.03 -5.03
C TYR A 298 12.95 -4.15 -4.43
N LEU A 299 12.07 -3.20 -4.72
CA LEU A 299 10.68 -3.21 -4.24
C LEU A 299 9.76 -4.05 -5.15
N GLY A 300 10.20 -4.45 -6.33
CA GLY A 300 9.42 -5.21 -7.30
C GLY A 300 8.39 -4.35 -8.05
N VAL A 301 8.66 -3.06 -8.24
CA VAL A 301 7.74 -2.14 -8.93
C VAL A 301 8.43 -1.48 -10.11
N SER A 302 7.72 -1.34 -11.23
CA SER A 302 8.23 -0.61 -12.39
C SER A 302 7.91 0.89 -12.29
N GLU A 303 8.71 1.70 -12.99
CA GLU A 303 8.46 3.14 -13.09
C GLU A 303 7.08 3.46 -13.67
N ALA A 304 6.62 2.66 -14.62
CA ALA A 304 5.28 2.81 -15.23
C ALA A 304 4.16 2.68 -14.18
N ILE A 305 4.29 1.76 -13.22
CA ILE A 305 3.32 1.60 -12.12
C ILE A 305 3.37 2.80 -11.17
N VAL A 306 4.57 3.28 -10.82
CA VAL A 306 4.72 4.43 -9.91
C VAL A 306 4.14 5.70 -10.52
N ASN A 307 4.39 5.94 -11.81
CA ASN A 307 3.93 7.11 -12.55
C ASN A 307 2.51 6.97 -13.11
N SER A 308 1.85 5.81 -12.89
CA SER A 308 0.51 5.50 -13.41
C SER A 308 0.40 5.56 -14.95
N SER A 309 1.50 5.24 -15.66
CA SER A 309 1.58 5.20 -17.13
C SER A 309 1.66 3.78 -17.68
N TYR A 310 1.15 2.81 -16.94
CA TYR A 310 1.18 1.38 -17.27
C TYR A 310 0.10 0.97 -18.27
N ASP A 311 0.40 -0.03 -19.07
CA ASP A 311 -0.55 -0.77 -19.88
C ASP A 311 -1.16 -1.97 -19.10
N GLU A 312 -2.14 -2.66 -19.71
CA GLU A 312 -2.84 -3.79 -19.10
C GLU A 312 -1.90 -4.96 -18.77
N ASN A 313 -0.90 -5.23 -19.64
CA ASN A 313 0.06 -6.31 -19.40
C ASN A 313 1.01 -5.99 -18.23
N GLN A 314 1.49 -4.75 -18.17
CA GLN A 314 2.32 -4.27 -17.07
C GLN A 314 1.57 -4.31 -15.74
N TRP A 315 0.28 -3.96 -15.78
CA TRP A 315 -0.59 -4.09 -14.60
C TRP A 315 -0.76 -5.54 -14.19
N ALA A 316 -1.05 -6.44 -15.12
CA ALA A 316 -1.22 -7.87 -14.83
C ALA A 316 0.05 -8.46 -14.22
N ALA A 317 1.22 -8.17 -14.81
CA ALA A 317 2.51 -8.61 -14.30
C ALA A 317 2.79 -8.09 -12.89
N PHE A 318 2.53 -6.82 -12.61
CA PHE A 318 2.65 -6.22 -11.26
C PHE A 318 1.68 -6.86 -10.28
N TYR A 319 0.43 -7.09 -10.69
CA TYR A 319 -0.57 -7.71 -9.84
C TYR A 319 -0.15 -9.12 -9.44
N GLU A 320 0.23 -9.96 -10.38
CA GLU A 320 0.61 -11.35 -10.16
C GLU A 320 1.92 -11.49 -9.37
N SER A 321 2.90 -10.60 -9.62
CA SER A 321 4.21 -10.68 -8.96
C SER A 321 4.25 -10.04 -7.58
N VAL A 322 3.44 -9.01 -7.31
CA VAL A 322 3.52 -8.22 -6.07
C VAL A 322 2.23 -8.30 -5.26
N ILE A 323 1.08 -8.00 -5.86
CA ILE A 323 -0.18 -7.87 -5.11
C ILE A 323 -0.74 -9.24 -4.71
N GLU A 324 -0.73 -10.22 -5.59
CA GLU A 324 -1.27 -11.55 -5.32
C GLU A 324 -0.51 -12.28 -4.19
N PRO A 325 0.82 -12.29 -4.13
CA PRO A 325 1.55 -12.85 -2.99
C PRO A 325 1.23 -12.15 -1.66
N LEU A 326 1.01 -10.83 -1.67
CA LEU A 326 0.57 -10.08 -0.48
C LEU A 326 -0.83 -10.51 -0.04
N ALA A 327 -1.75 -10.64 -1.00
CA ALA A 327 -3.11 -11.09 -0.75
C ALA A 327 -3.15 -12.51 -0.17
N LEU A 328 -2.33 -13.40 -0.71
CA LEU A 328 -2.18 -14.77 -0.23
C LEU A 328 -1.64 -14.81 1.20
N GLN A 329 -0.53 -14.10 1.47
CA GLN A 329 0.07 -14.05 2.81
C GLN A 329 -0.92 -13.48 3.83
N LEU A 330 -1.64 -12.41 3.47
CA LEU A 330 -2.66 -11.79 4.31
C LEU A 330 -3.81 -12.77 4.60
N SER A 331 -4.30 -13.46 3.57
CA SER A 331 -5.37 -14.46 3.67
C SER A 331 -5.02 -15.60 4.61
N LEU A 332 -3.83 -16.17 4.46
CA LEU A 332 -3.35 -17.26 5.29
C LEU A 332 -3.12 -16.81 6.73
N GLU A 333 -2.54 -15.64 6.94
CA GLU A 333 -2.25 -15.16 8.28
C GLU A 333 -3.54 -14.80 9.04
N PHE A 334 -4.50 -14.13 8.42
CA PHE A 334 -5.81 -13.87 9.03
C PHE A 334 -6.58 -15.18 9.30
N THR A 335 -6.57 -16.13 8.37
CA THR A 335 -7.21 -17.43 8.58
C THR A 335 -6.63 -18.16 9.79
N ARG A 336 -5.29 -18.17 9.92
CA ARG A 336 -4.60 -18.81 11.04
C ARG A 336 -4.90 -18.17 12.39
N LYS A 337 -5.11 -16.84 12.44
CA LYS A 337 -5.29 -16.07 13.67
C LYS A 337 -6.75 -15.89 14.11
N LEU A 338 -7.67 -15.93 13.16
CA LEU A 338 -9.09 -15.77 13.42
C LEU A 338 -9.81 -17.09 13.75
N PHE A 339 -9.35 -18.20 13.15
CA PHE A 339 -9.99 -19.50 13.28
C PHE A 339 -9.08 -20.51 13.98
N ASN A 340 -9.68 -21.31 14.86
CA ASN A 340 -9.02 -22.47 15.47
C ASN A 340 -8.93 -23.64 14.48
N ASP A 341 -8.21 -24.70 14.85
CA ASP A 341 -7.99 -25.88 13.98
C ASP A 341 -9.29 -26.55 13.56
N ARG A 342 -10.28 -26.63 14.48
CA ARG A 342 -11.58 -27.21 14.19
C ARG A 342 -12.36 -26.37 13.18
N GLU A 343 -12.42 -25.07 13.37
CA GLU A 343 -13.11 -24.15 12.45
C GLU A 343 -12.50 -24.20 11.04
N ARG A 344 -11.16 -24.23 10.96
CA ARG A 344 -10.44 -24.40 9.69
C ARG A 344 -10.74 -25.75 9.02
N ALA A 345 -10.82 -26.83 9.80
CA ALA A 345 -11.20 -28.16 9.29
C ALA A 345 -12.63 -28.20 8.73
N PHE A 346 -13.52 -27.32 9.21
CA PHE A 346 -14.86 -27.10 8.66
C PHE A 346 -14.90 -26.14 7.47
N GLY A 347 -13.73 -25.75 6.93
CA GLY A 347 -13.64 -24.95 5.70
C GLY A 347 -13.67 -23.43 5.90
N ASN A 348 -13.67 -22.93 7.15
CA ASN A 348 -13.62 -21.50 7.42
C ASN A 348 -12.26 -20.93 7.02
N SER A 349 -12.28 -19.90 6.21
CA SER A 349 -11.07 -19.19 5.77
C SER A 349 -11.36 -17.72 5.47
N ILE A 350 -10.33 -16.90 5.55
CA ILE A 350 -10.37 -15.53 5.07
C ILE A 350 -9.68 -15.48 3.71
N LEU A 351 -10.33 -14.87 2.76
CA LEU A 351 -9.81 -14.65 1.42
C LEU A 351 -9.71 -13.14 1.17
N PHE A 352 -8.52 -12.67 0.84
CA PHE A 352 -8.31 -11.31 0.36
C PHE A 352 -8.16 -11.35 -1.16
N GLU A 353 -9.08 -10.70 -1.85
CA GLU A 353 -9.08 -10.60 -3.30
C GLU A 353 -9.27 -9.14 -3.71
N SER A 354 -8.60 -8.75 -4.77
CA SER A 354 -9.06 -7.60 -5.54
C SER A 354 -9.87 -8.14 -6.72
N GLY A 355 -10.98 -7.49 -7.03
CA GLY A 355 -11.67 -7.82 -8.27
C GLY A 355 -10.73 -7.63 -9.46
N ARG A 356 -10.03 -8.70 -9.87
CA ARG A 356 -9.06 -8.65 -11.00
C ARG A 356 -9.68 -7.97 -12.22
N LEU A 357 -10.96 -8.24 -12.46
CA LEU A 357 -11.73 -7.66 -13.56
C LEU A 357 -12.04 -6.16 -13.40
N GLN A 358 -11.93 -5.58 -12.21
CA GLN A 358 -12.17 -4.15 -12.03
C GLN A 358 -11.08 -3.28 -12.68
N PHE A 359 -9.88 -3.83 -12.88
CA PHE A 359 -8.72 -3.12 -13.42
C PHE A 359 -8.45 -3.40 -14.90
N THR A 360 -9.15 -4.38 -15.48
CA THR A 360 -9.10 -4.63 -16.91
C THR A 360 -9.85 -3.55 -17.70
N SER A 361 -9.45 -3.35 -18.94
CA SER A 361 -10.11 -2.39 -19.82
C SER A 361 -11.58 -2.76 -20.04
N ASN A 362 -12.43 -1.78 -20.30
CA ASN A 362 -13.83 -2.06 -20.63
C ASN A 362 -13.97 -2.96 -21.87
N ALA A 363 -13.02 -2.87 -22.80
CA ALA A 363 -12.99 -3.75 -23.98
C ALA A 363 -12.76 -5.21 -23.57
N THR A 364 -11.80 -5.47 -22.69
CA THR A 364 -11.51 -6.82 -22.18
C THR A 364 -12.68 -7.38 -21.37
N LYS A 365 -13.33 -6.56 -20.54
CA LYS A 365 -14.56 -6.96 -19.80
C LYS A 365 -15.69 -7.36 -20.74
N VAL A 366 -15.94 -6.56 -21.75
CA VAL A 366 -16.99 -6.83 -22.75
C VAL A 366 -16.67 -8.10 -23.53
N ASN A 367 -15.41 -8.31 -23.93
CA ASN A 367 -15.00 -9.51 -24.64
C ASN A 367 -15.17 -10.75 -23.75
N LEU A 368 -14.73 -10.69 -22.49
CA LEU A 368 -14.91 -11.78 -21.53
C LEU A 368 -16.39 -12.13 -21.38
N ILE A 369 -17.27 -11.15 -21.14
CA ILE A 369 -18.71 -11.37 -21.01
C ILE A 369 -19.29 -11.98 -22.29
N ARG A 370 -18.86 -11.50 -23.46
CA ARG A 370 -19.30 -12.02 -24.76
C ARG A 370 -18.95 -13.50 -24.93
N GLU A 371 -17.81 -13.93 -24.45
CA GLU A 371 -17.34 -15.32 -24.56
C GLU A 371 -17.98 -16.24 -23.55
N ILE A 372 -18.05 -15.86 -22.28
CA ILE A 372 -18.46 -16.78 -21.21
C ILE A 372 -19.95 -16.73 -20.86
N MET A 373 -20.63 -15.61 -21.10
CA MET A 373 -22.07 -15.50 -20.83
C MET A 373 -22.93 -16.45 -21.66
N PRO A 374 -22.65 -16.67 -22.98
CA PRO A 374 -23.40 -17.64 -23.79
C PRO A 374 -23.18 -19.09 -23.34
N MET A 375 -22.10 -19.39 -22.61
CA MET A 375 -21.85 -20.71 -22.02
C MET A 375 -22.64 -20.97 -20.74
N GLY A 376 -23.41 -19.97 -20.24
CA GLY A 376 -24.15 -20.08 -19.00
C GLY A 376 -23.29 -20.03 -17.72
N LEU A 377 -22.05 -19.60 -17.83
CA LEU A 377 -21.11 -19.53 -16.69
C LEU A 377 -21.37 -18.32 -15.78
N LEU A 378 -21.97 -17.25 -16.33
CA LEU A 378 -22.29 -16.03 -15.56
C LEU A 378 -23.80 -15.80 -15.53
N THR A 379 -24.28 -15.24 -14.41
CA THR A 379 -25.62 -14.64 -14.34
C THR A 379 -25.60 -13.23 -14.94
N VAL A 380 -26.76 -12.70 -15.29
CA VAL A 380 -26.89 -11.32 -15.79
C VAL A 380 -26.39 -10.33 -14.73
N ASN A 381 -26.71 -10.52 -13.45
CA ASN A 381 -26.28 -9.65 -12.37
C ASN A 381 -24.75 -9.70 -12.16
N GLN A 382 -24.11 -10.86 -12.30
CA GLN A 382 -22.66 -10.98 -12.26
C GLN A 382 -21.99 -10.25 -13.43
N ALA A 383 -22.58 -10.32 -14.63
CA ALA A 383 -22.07 -9.57 -15.78
C ALA A 383 -22.23 -8.06 -15.59
N LEU A 384 -23.32 -7.60 -14.99
CA LEU A 384 -23.54 -6.20 -14.64
C LEU A 384 -22.55 -5.72 -13.56
N GLU A 385 -22.26 -6.55 -12.57
CA GLU A 385 -21.25 -6.24 -11.52
C GLU A 385 -19.84 -6.08 -12.12
N ILE A 386 -19.45 -6.94 -13.07
CA ILE A 386 -18.16 -6.80 -13.80
C ILE A 386 -18.06 -5.45 -14.50
N LEU A 387 -19.18 -4.94 -15.03
CA LEU A 387 -19.27 -3.64 -15.69
C LEU A 387 -19.51 -2.46 -14.73
N ASN A 388 -19.59 -2.70 -13.43
CA ASN A 388 -19.97 -1.72 -12.40
C ASN A 388 -21.35 -1.09 -12.63
N LEU A 389 -22.29 -1.87 -13.17
CA LEU A 389 -23.67 -1.47 -13.36
C LEU A 389 -24.56 -2.06 -12.22
N PRO A 390 -25.64 -1.37 -11.85
CA PRO A 390 -26.53 -1.87 -10.80
C PRO A 390 -27.21 -3.17 -11.21
N SER A 391 -27.40 -4.05 -10.24
CA SER A 391 -28.14 -5.30 -10.43
C SER A 391 -29.62 -5.06 -10.75
N VAL A 392 -30.20 -5.95 -11.54
CA VAL A 392 -31.61 -5.89 -11.93
C VAL A 392 -32.40 -7.04 -11.31
N SER A 393 -33.68 -6.80 -11.03
CA SER A 393 -34.58 -7.83 -10.52
C SER A 393 -34.71 -8.97 -11.55
N GLY A 394 -34.58 -10.23 -11.07
CA GLY A 394 -34.57 -11.40 -11.95
C GLY A 394 -33.28 -11.61 -12.75
N GLY A 395 -32.22 -10.83 -12.49
CA GLY A 395 -30.93 -10.95 -13.15
C GLY A 395 -30.03 -12.08 -12.64
N ASP A 396 -30.44 -12.84 -11.61
CA ASP A 396 -29.66 -13.99 -11.09
C ASP A 396 -29.84 -15.25 -11.96
N ARG A 397 -30.55 -15.12 -13.07
CA ARG A 397 -30.67 -16.18 -14.07
C ARG A 397 -29.42 -16.26 -14.94
N ARG A 398 -29.03 -17.48 -15.32
CA ARG A 398 -28.02 -17.74 -16.33
C ARG A 398 -28.68 -17.77 -17.70
N ILE A 399 -28.01 -17.18 -18.69
CA ILE A 399 -28.46 -17.21 -20.10
C ILE A 399 -27.47 -18.10 -20.83
N GLN A 400 -27.98 -19.11 -21.52
CA GLN A 400 -27.19 -20.02 -22.32
C GLN A 400 -27.59 -19.92 -23.78
N SER A 401 -26.62 -19.95 -24.68
CA SER A 401 -26.90 -20.09 -26.12
C SER A 401 -27.40 -21.49 -26.44
N LEU A 402 -28.41 -21.60 -27.27
CA LEU A 402 -28.92 -22.90 -27.76
C LEU A 402 -27.89 -23.68 -28.60
N ASN A 403 -26.74 -23.06 -28.91
CA ASN A 403 -25.66 -23.73 -29.66
C ASN A 403 -24.76 -24.60 -28.75
N TYR A 404 -24.91 -24.54 -27.44
CA TYR A 404 -24.16 -25.35 -26.49
C TYR A 404 -25.07 -26.41 -25.90
N VAL A 405 -24.67 -27.68 -26.04
CA VAL A 405 -25.34 -28.87 -25.52
C VAL A 405 -24.42 -29.51 -24.48
N ASP A 406 -25.01 -30.05 -23.42
CA ASP A 406 -24.28 -30.85 -22.42
C ASP A 406 -23.54 -31.98 -23.13
N ALA A 407 -22.25 -32.16 -22.82
CA ALA A 407 -21.42 -33.19 -23.45
C ALA A 407 -22.00 -34.60 -23.24
N ASP A 408 -22.58 -34.84 -22.04
CA ASP A 408 -23.18 -36.13 -21.69
C ASP A 408 -24.51 -36.41 -22.44
N LYS A 409 -25.16 -35.35 -22.97
CA LYS A 409 -26.41 -35.42 -23.75
C LYS A 409 -26.25 -35.13 -25.23
N ALA A 410 -25.00 -34.93 -25.70
CA ALA A 410 -24.73 -34.59 -27.09
C ALA A 410 -25.24 -35.63 -28.08
N GLU A 411 -25.10 -36.93 -27.76
CA GLU A 411 -25.62 -38.02 -28.59
C GLU A 411 -27.14 -38.06 -28.61
N GLU A 412 -27.81 -37.89 -27.47
CA GLU A 412 -29.29 -37.80 -27.41
C GLU A 412 -29.81 -36.61 -28.22
N TYR A 413 -29.16 -35.48 -28.13
CA TYR A 413 -29.56 -34.28 -28.86
C TYR A 413 -29.38 -34.46 -30.37
N GLN A 414 -28.28 -35.08 -30.83
CA GLN A 414 -28.03 -35.40 -32.24
C GLN A 414 -29.06 -36.42 -32.73
N LEU A 415 -29.38 -37.44 -31.98
CA LEU A 415 -30.39 -38.41 -32.28
C LEU A 415 -31.82 -37.81 -32.32
N ALA A 416 -32.11 -36.87 -31.40
CA ALA A 416 -33.40 -36.16 -31.38
C ALA A 416 -33.51 -35.21 -32.61
N LYS A 417 -32.43 -34.54 -32.96
CA LYS A 417 -32.34 -33.65 -34.15
C LYS A 417 -32.49 -34.44 -35.46
N ALA A 418 -31.90 -35.62 -35.54
CA ALA A 418 -32.00 -36.53 -36.68
C ALA A 418 -33.38 -37.17 -36.83
N LYS A 419 -34.11 -37.33 -35.68
CA LYS A 419 -35.49 -37.87 -35.63
C LYS A 419 -36.58 -36.80 -35.76
N ALA A 420 -36.25 -35.52 -35.65
CA ALA A 420 -37.22 -34.44 -35.87
C ALA A 420 -37.62 -34.47 -37.35
N PRO A 421 -38.92 -34.67 -37.69
CA PRO A 421 -39.38 -34.68 -39.06
C PRO A 421 -39.05 -33.35 -39.69
N ALA A 422 -38.63 -33.37 -40.96
CA ALA A 422 -38.46 -32.20 -41.82
C ALA A 422 -39.85 -31.60 -42.14
N ALA A 423 -40.55 -31.13 -41.09
CA ALA A 423 -41.83 -30.47 -41.20
C ALA A 423 -41.60 -28.97 -41.07
N LEU A 424 -41.68 -28.32 -42.21
CA LEU A 424 -41.97 -26.93 -42.52
C LEU A 424 -40.96 -26.30 -43.47
N ASN A 425 -40.67 -27.02 -44.57
CA ASN A 425 -40.45 -26.39 -45.87
C ASN A 425 -41.45 -26.95 -46.82
N GLY A 426 -42.72 -26.70 -46.51
CA GLY A 426 -43.86 -26.95 -47.33
C GLY A 426 -44.27 -25.65 -47.98
N ASP A 427 -43.95 -25.55 -49.25
CA ASP A 427 -44.86 -25.17 -50.28
C ASP A 427 -45.47 -23.75 -50.22
N THR A 428 -44.93 -22.86 -51.03
CA THR A 428 -45.73 -22.00 -51.86
C THR A 428 -45.08 -22.00 -53.26
N GLY A 429 -45.31 -23.10 -53.99
CA GLY A 429 -45.23 -23.11 -55.43
C GLY A 429 -46.64 -22.97 -55.97
N ALA A 430 -46.87 -21.91 -56.71
CA ALA A 430 -47.89 -21.78 -57.73
C ALA A 430 -47.57 -20.53 -58.50
N GLY A 431 -46.96 -20.60 -59.63
CA GLY A 431 -47.63 -20.70 -60.96
C GLY A 431 -47.94 -19.32 -61.48
N ALA A 432 -47.25 -18.92 -62.48
CA ALA A 432 -47.80 -18.39 -63.71
C ALA A 432 -46.75 -17.71 -64.51
N ASP A 433 -46.42 -18.33 -65.61
CA ASP A 433 -46.38 -17.85 -67.01
C ASP A 433 -46.12 -16.35 -67.29
N GLY A 434 -45.17 -16.12 -68.16
CA GLY A 434 -45.43 -15.17 -69.19
C GLY A 434 -44.36 -14.14 -69.59
N LYS A 435 -43.59 -14.50 -70.58
CA LYS A 435 -43.19 -13.62 -71.72
C LYS A 435 -42.10 -12.55 -71.53
N ASN A 436 -41.03 -12.85 -72.28
CA ASN A 436 -40.32 -12.01 -73.23
C ASN A 436 -40.25 -10.50 -73.02
N GLY A 437 -39.09 -10.00 -73.14
CA GLY A 437 -38.80 -8.62 -73.51
C GLY A 437 -37.32 -8.32 -73.47
N GLU A 438 -36.67 -8.46 -74.62
CA GLU A 438 -35.35 -8.00 -74.98
C GLU A 438 -35.14 -6.50 -74.80
N ASN A 439 -33.89 -6.17 -74.84
CA ASN A 439 -33.21 -4.90 -75.11
C ASN A 439 -32.70 -4.18 -73.90
N GLY A 440 -31.44 -3.93 -73.75
CA GLY A 440 -30.54 -3.31 -74.71
C GLY A 440 -30.00 -2.06 -74.10
N GLY A 441 -28.71 -1.90 -74.10
CA GLY A 441 -28.10 -0.58 -74.09
C GLY A 441 -27.49 -0.08 -72.79
N THR A 442 -26.19 -0.26 -72.55
CA THR A 442 -25.11 0.72 -72.76
C THR A 442 -25.06 1.95 -71.84
N GLN A 443 -23.95 2.07 -71.20
CA GLN A 443 -23.15 3.25 -70.80
C GLN A 443 -23.77 4.33 -69.86
N ALA A 444 -23.22 4.55 -68.76
CA ALA A 444 -22.17 5.56 -68.43
C ALA A 444 -21.69 5.34 -67.02
#